data_3ca7f7bfc11a4f3bc73bee619e64d498
#
_entry.id   3ca7f7bfc11a4f3bc73bee619e64d498
#
_cell.length_a   1.000
_cell.length_b   1.000
_cell.length_c   1.000
_cell.angle_alpha   90.00
_cell.angle_beta   90.00
_cell.angle_gamma   90.00
#
_symmetry.space_group_name_H-M   'P 1'
#
loop_
_entity.id
_entity.type
_entity.pdbx_description
1 polymer ?
#
loop_
_entity_poly.entity_id
_entity_poly.type
_entity_poly.pdbx_seq_one_letter_code
_entity_poly.pdbx_strand_id
1 'polypeptide(L)'
;MTSFVKVPAFFISNQGRAEPCSSADVFRSKRVSAEQWSSTSISSGRQVLADLLKLAFAVIGLLSPVTACGSEPTSAASSQASVKSRPNIVIILADDLGYSDLGCYGSEVATPHLDSLAANGVRFTQFYNTARCWPTRAALLTGYYPQQIHRDALPKLPGGSQGTRQPWAKLLPELLKSAGYHSYHSGKWHVDGPVLASGFEKSLNVRNDGNFFTAAGNLIDDQPVTPAQDESGYYSTIDTIDHAIECLNHHTRSHSDAPFFQYVPFIAPHFPLHALPEDIARYRDRYLEGWDTLRQQRFQRQRDLGLVQTTLSPLEREVGPPYAFPEALKKLGPGEINRPLPWTELTAEQQQFQATKMAIHAAMVDRMDREIGRYLQALRSAEVFDKTLILFASDNGASAEIMVRAGGHDPAAPPGSAKSYLCLGPGFSSAANTPFRRHKTWVHEGGISTPLIAHWPGGITSQGALRHTPTHMIDLVPTILELADVTPPAEFEGQPVPARPGKSIVKAFNEDVGIDRDSLWWLHEGNRAVRVGNWKLVAAKDTPWELYDLTNDRAEQQNLAAELPDRVRELEQVWQKQTDSFEQLAALTQPVRTPGGKKAGKK
;
A
#
# COMPACT_ATOMS: atom_id res chain seq x y z
N MET A 1 -15.13 -68.92 -5.29
CA MET A 1 -15.28 -69.09 -6.74
C MET A 1 -14.64 -67.88 -7.35
N THR A 2 -13.36 -67.88 -7.51
CA THR A 2 -12.48 -68.24 -8.64
C THR A 2 -12.92 -67.70 -9.98
N SER A 3 -12.21 -66.71 -10.51
CA SER A 3 -11.56 -66.81 -11.79
C SER A 3 -10.63 -65.63 -12.08
N PHE A 4 -9.36 -65.97 -12.24
CA PHE A 4 -8.25 -65.18 -12.80
C PHE A 4 -8.39 -65.11 -14.31
N VAL A 5 -7.98 -64.00 -14.95
CA VAL A 5 -7.48 -64.03 -16.32
C VAL A 5 -6.22 -63.16 -16.43
N LYS A 6 -5.22 -63.75 -17.06
CA LYS A 6 -3.83 -63.35 -17.24
C LYS A 6 -3.61 -62.40 -18.41
N VAL A 7 -2.51 -61.64 -18.27
CA VAL A 7 -1.65 -60.86 -19.18
C VAL A 7 -1.32 -61.59 -20.52
N PRO A 8 -0.94 -60.85 -21.62
CA PRO A 8 0.49 -60.96 -21.97
C PRO A 8 1.24 -59.66 -22.27
N ALA A 9 2.54 -59.71 -21.94
CA ALA A 9 3.59 -58.80 -22.30
C ALA A 9 4.05 -59.01 -23.74
N PHE A 10 4.46 -57.93 -24.43
CA PHE A 10 5.32 -58.03 -25.62
C PHE A 10 6.60 -57.25 -25.40
N PHE A 11 7.71 -57.95 -25.45
CA PHE A 11 9.08 -57.44 -25.57
C PHE A 11 9.39 -57.28 -27.05
N ILE A 12 10.01 -56.15 -27.45
CA ILE A 12 10.90 -56.09 -28.63
C ILE A 12 12.10 -55.19 -28.25
N SER A 13 13.29 -55.81 -28.27
CA SER A 13 14.58 -55.20 -28.24
C SER A 13 14.95 -54.59 -29.61
N ASN A 14 15.68 -53.48 -29.63
CA ASN A 14 16.79 -53.40 -30.56
C ASN A 14 17.86 -52.41 -30.08
N GLN A 15 19.09 -52.91 -30.16
CA GLN A 15 20.33 -52.25 -29.85
C GLN A 15 20.81 -51.40 -31.04
N GLY A 16 21.43 -50.28 -30.80
CA GLY A 16 22.21 -49.54 -31.78
C GLY A 16 23.23 -48.66 -31.07
N ARG A 17 24.46 -49.16 -31.01
CA ARG A 17 25.66 -48.40 -30.59
C ARG A 17 26.03 -47.39 -31.67
N ALA A 18 26.51 -46.20 -31.27
CA ALA A 18 27.58 -45.49 -31.95
C ALA A 18 28.31 -44.56 -30.97
N GLU A 19 29.60 -44.69 -30.96
CA GLU A 19 30.61 -44.01 -30.15
C GLU A 19 30.96 -42.59 -30.71
N PRO A 20 31.84 -41.84 -30.02
CA PRO A 20 31.84 -40.38 -30.00
C PRO A 20 32.81 -39.76 -31.03
N CYS A 21 32.56 -38.52 -31.43
CA CYS A 21 33.54 -37.76 -32.18
C CYS A 21 33.92 -36.50 -31.39
N SER A 22 35.20 -36.45 -31.04
CA SER A 22 35.93 -35.33 -30.46
C SER A 22 36.28 -34.29 -31.53
N SER A 23 36.10 -33.00 -31.23
CA SER A 23 37.03 -32.00 -31.74
C SER A 23 37.03 -30.78 -30.80
N ALA A 24 38.11 -30.68 -30.04
CA ALA A 24 38.60 -29.44 -29.49
C ALA A 24 39.24 -28.63 -30.62
N ASP A 25 38.97 -27.29 -30.64
CA ASP A 25 40.05 -26.34 -30.84
C ASP A 25 39.54 -24.88 -30.74
N VAL A 26 40.17 -24.16 -29.80
CA VAL A 26 40.80 -22.84 -29.93
C VAL A 26 39.88 -21.62 -30.04
N PHE A 27 39.77 -20.87 -28.93
CA PHE A 27 40.08 -19.45 -28.98
C PHE A 27 40.70 -18.97 -27.65
N ARG A 28 41.94 -18.56 -27.76
CA ARG A 28 42.81 -18.01 -26.69
C ARG A 28 42.37 -16.60 -26.28
N SER A 29 42.42 -16.43 -24.98
CA SER A 29 42.44 -15.17 -24.24
C SER A 29 43.43 -14.13 -24.75
N LYS A 30 43.06 -12.85 -24.70
CA LYS A 30 44.01 -11.75 -24.44
C LYS A 30 43.57 -11.01 -23.17
N ARG A 31 44.33 -11.24 -22.10
CA ARG A 31 44.46 -10.31 -20.97
C ARG A 31 45.25 -9.09 -21.46
N VAL A 32 44.74 -7.89 -21.15
CA VAL A 32 45.54 -6.68 -21.16
C VAL A 32 45.56 -6.15 -19.74
N SER A 33 46.79 -6.08 -19.22
CA SER A 33 47.17 -5.60 -17.90
C SER A 33 46.94 -4.08 -17.77
N ALA A 34 46.52 -3.67 -16.57
CA ALA A 34 46.56 -2.29 -16.11
C ALA A 34 48.03 -1.91 -15.78
N GLU A 35 48.49 -0.82 -16.36
CA GLU A 35 49.55 0.01 -15.77
C GLU A 35 49.59 1.40 -16.42
N GLN A 36 49.63 2.42 -15.53
CA GLN A 36 50.20 3.75 -15.67
C GLN A 36 49.58 4.74 -16.69
N TRP A 37 48.83 5.71 -16.20
CA TRP A 37 48.93 7.09 -16.67
C TRP A 37 49.06 8.04 -15.48
N SER A 38 50.23 8.68 -15.43
CA SER A 38 50.64 9.70 -14.50
C SER A 38 49.95 11.05 -14.78
N SER A 39 49.79 11.78 -13.71
CA SER A 39 49.40 13.19 -13.61
C SER A 39 50.11 14.12 -14.62
N THR A 40 49.32 14.90 -15.38
CA THR A 40 49.74 16.22 -15.89
C THR A 40 48.56 17.17 -15.95
N SER A 41 48.65 18.20 -15.11
CA SER A 41 48.13 19.55 -15.13
C SER A 41 46.94 19.91 -16.05
N ILE A 42 45.79 20.18 -15.45
CA ILE A 42 44.75 21.06 -15.99
C ILE A 42 44.82 22.41 -15.25
N SER A 43 45.57 23.34 -15.83
CA SER A 43 45.57 24.76 -15.47
C SER A 43 45.42 25.59 -16.76
N SER A 44 44.22 25.73 -17.30
CA SER A 44 43.90 26.72 -18.34
C SER A 44 42.43 26.97 -18.61
N GLY A 45 41.50 26.53 -17.72
CA GLY A 45 40.06 26.71 -17.88
C GLY A 45 39.43 27.90 -17.10
N ARG A 46 40.19 28.56 -16.24
CA ARG A 46 39.65 29.66 -15.39
C ARG A 46 39.93 31.06 -15.85
N GLN A 47 40.73 31.29 -16.89
CA GLN A 47 41.09 32.64 -17.37
C GLN A 47 40.17 33.15 -18.49
N VAL A 48 39.47 32.27 -19.20
CA VAL A 48 38.58 32.67 -20.32
C VAL A 48 37.20 33.13 -19.88
N LEU A 49 36.74 32.75 -18.67
CA LEU A 49 35.43 33.16 -18.15
C LEU A 49 35.46 34.51 -17.42
N ALA A 50 36.63 35.03 -17.08
CA ALA A 50 36.80 36.34 -16.41
C ALA A 50 36.87 37.52 -17.36
N ASP A 51 37.23 37.31 -18.62
CA ASP A 51 37.39 38.41 -19.62
C ASP A 51 36.12 38.69 -20.42
N LEU A 52 35.13 37.80 -20.40
CA LEU A 52 33.81 38.00 -21.03
C LEU A 52 32.83 38.81 -20.16
N LEU A 53 33.10 38.98 -18.85
CA LEU A 53 32.26 39.78 -17.95
C LEU A 53 32.69 41.27 -17.83
N LYS A 54 33.78 41.70 -18.48
CA LYS A 54 34.28 43.07 -18.43
C LYS A 54 33.88 43.96 -19.63
N LEU A 55 33.21 43.38 -20.64
CA LEU A 55 32.80 44.15 -21.85
C LEU A 55 31.31 44.58 -21.84
N ALA A 56 30.55 44.35 -20.77
CA ALA A 56 29.11 44.65 -20.69
C ALA A 56 28.75 45.91 -19.86
N PHE A 57 29.75 46.70 -19.41
CA PHE A 57 29.50 47.86 -18.53
C PHE A 57 29.97 49.23 -19.06
N ALA A 58 30.10 49.43 -20.35
CA ALA A 58 30.64 50.68 -20.90
C ALA A 58 29.81 51.26 -22.05
N VAL A 59 28.49 51.23 -22.00
CA VAL A 59 27.64 52.08 -22.87
C VAL A 59 26.31 52.36 -22.17
N ILE A 60 26.27 53.22 -21.17
CA ILE A 60 25.09 54.02 -20.80
C ILE A 60 25.62 55.28 -20.06
N GLY A 61 25.76 56.34 -20.81
CA GLY A 61 25.97 57.65 -20.26
C GLY A 61 25.79 58.70 -21.36
N LEU A 62 24.80 59.50 -21.16
CA LEU A 62 24.47 60.77 -21.91
C LEU A 62 23.14 60.67 -22.69
N LEU A 63 22.09 61.13 -22.02
CA LEU A 63 21.12 62.06 -22.57
C LEU A 63 20.15 62.52 -21.46
N SER A 64 20.23 63.74 -21.06
CA SER A 64 19.38 64.47 -20.09
C SER A 64 18.22 65.18 -20.81
N PRO A 65 17.29 65.88 -20.12
CA PRO A 65 15.87 65.54 -20.13
C PRO A 65 15.05 66.54 -20.97
N VAL A 66 13.91 66.02 -21.48
CA VAL A 66 12.83 66.92 -21.98
C VAL A 66 11.61 66.67 -21.10
N THR A 67 11.24 67.69 -20.35
CA THR A 67 9.99 67.86 -19.66
C THR A 67 8.83 67.99 -20.64
N ALA A 68 7.88 67.05 -20.56
CA ALA A 68 6.53 67.23 -21.11
C ALA A 68 5.50 66.73 -20.09
N CYS A 69 4.68 67.67 -19.64
CA CYS A 69 3.50 67.52 -18.82
C CYS A 69 2.41 66.82 -19.64
N GLY A 70 1.80 65.72 -19.08
CA GLY A 70 0.67 65.07 -19.75
C GLY A 70 0.13 63.93 -18.94
N SER A 71 -0.99 64.13 -18.23
CA SER A 71 -2.08 63.28 -17.80
C SER A 71 -1.78 61.77 -17.55
N GLU A 72 -1.91 61.37 -16.29
CA GLU A 72 -1.99 59.99 -15.83
C GLU A 72 -3.18 59.25 -16.45
N PRO A 73 -2.97 58.01 -16.94
CA PRO A 73 -4.01 57.00 -16.93
C PRO A 73 -3.80 56.13 -15.70
N THR A 74 -4.71 56.19 -14.74
CA THR A 74 -4.87 55.23 -13.67
C THR A 74 -5.05 53.82 -14.26
N SER A 75 -3.95 53.11 -14.42
CA SER A 75 -3.98 51.67 -14.66
C SER A 75 -4.21 50.96 -13.31
N ALA A 76 -5.47 50.62 -13.06
CA ALA A 76 -5.78 49.63 -12.05
C ALA A 76 -5.15 48.30 -12.48
N ALA A 77 -3.94 48.02 -11.97
CA ALA A 77 -3.38 46.68 -11.99
C ALA A 77 -4.29 45.82 -11.14
N SER A 78 -5.24 45.16 -11.79
CA SER A 78 -5.93 44.02 -11.18
C SER A 78 -4.86 42.98 -10.89
N SER A 79 -4.46 42.86 -9.63
CA SER A 79 -3.78 41.66 -9.13
C SER A 79 -4.76 40.50 -9.31
N GLN A 80 -4.73 39.86 -10.47
CA GLN A 80 -5.25 38.52 -10.59
C GLN A 80 -4.40 37.66 -9.64
N ALA A 81 -4.89 37.46 -8.42
CA ALA A 81 -4.46 36.37 -7.59
C ALA A 81 -4.58 35.14 -8.49
N SER A 82 -3.46 34.53 -8.83
CA SER A 82 -3.46 33.24 -9.55
C SER A 82 -4.32 32.29 -8.73
N VAL A 83 -5.50 31.97 -9.22
CA VAL A 83 -6.34 30.92 -8.61
C VAL A 83 -5.46 29.69 -8.63
N LYS A 84 -4.99 29.28 -7.45
CA LYS A 84 -4.21 28.06 -7.28
C LYS A 84 -5.06 26.93 -7.85
N SER A 85 -4.71 26.39 -9.00
CA SER A 85 -5.51 25.34 -9.63
C SER A 85 -5.52 24.13 -8.70
N ARG A 86 -6.72 23.69 -8.30
CA ARG A 86 -6.91 22.50 -7.47
C ARG A 86 -6.41 21.27 -8.24
N PRO A 87 -5.60 20.39 -7.63
CA PRO A 87 -5.11 19.21 -8.33
C PRO A 87 -6.23 18.18 -8.53
N ASN A 88 -6.14 17.38 -9.57
CA ASN A 88 -6.80 16.09 -9.59
C ASN A 88 -6.17 15.20 -8.52
N ILE A 89 -6.94 14.26 -7.99
CA ILE A 89 -6.51 13.41 -6.88
C ILE A 89 -6.76 11.95 -7.23
N VAL A 90 -5.72 11.14 -7.14
CA VAL A 90 -5.79 9.68 -7.30
C VAL A 90 -5.23 9.03 -6.06
N ILE A 91 -6.02 8.15 -5.43
CA ILE A 91 -5.55 7.26 -4.36
C ILE A 91 -5.56 5.84 -4.90
N ILE A 92 -4.39 5.23 -4.97
CA ILE A 92 -4.19 3.81 -5.31
C ILE A 92 -3.90 3.07 -4.01
N LEU A 93 -4.70 2.07 -3.68
CA LEU A 93 -4.56 1.33 -2.43
C LEU A 93 -4.39 -0.17 -2.71
N ALA A 94 -3.27 -0.75 -2.27
CA ALA A 94 -3.06 -2.19 -2.26
C ALA A 94 -3.71 -2.82 -1.01
N ASP A 95 -3.98 -4.13 -1.05
CA ASP A 95 -4.56 -4.93 0.03
C ASP A 95 -3.57 -6.00 0.46
N ASP A 96 -3.18 -6.01 1.74
CA ASP A 96 -2.19 -6.95 2.30
C ASP A 96 -0.76 -6.82 1.73
N LEU A 97 -0.37 -5.67 1.17
CA LEU A 97 0.98 -5.43 0.69
C LEU A 97 1.91 -5.05 1.85
N GLY A 98 2.98 -5.82 2.04
CA GLY A 98 3.96 -5.58 3.10
C GLY A 98 4.88 -4.38 2.84
N TYR A 99 5.54 -3.90 3.90
CA TYR A 99 6.44 -2.74 3.85
C TYR A 99 7.56 -2.88 2.80
N SER A 100 8.06 -4.10 2.60
CA SER A 100 9.18 -4.38 1.70
C SER A 100 8.78 -4.99 0.36
N ASP A 101 7.52 -4.95 -0.07
CA ASP A 101 7.08 -5.64 -1.29
C ASP A 101 7.27 -4.82 -2.59
N LEU A 102 7.69 -3.55 -2.50
CA LEU A 102 7.99 -2.71 -3.67
C LEU A 102 9.50 -2.56 -3.88
N GLY A 103 9.95 -2.46 -5.13
CA GLY A 103 11.36 -2.23 -5.47
C GLY A 103 11.93 -1.01 -4.76
N CYS A 104 11.23 0.12 -4.78
CA CYS A 104 11.62 1.35 -4.10
C CYS A 104 11.54 1.26 -2.55
N TYR A 105 11.04 0.16 -1.99
CA TYR A 105 11.09 -0.20 -0.56
C TYR A 105 11.92 -1.46 -0.27
N GLY A 106 12.76 -1.89 -1.22
CA GLY A 106 13.78 -2.93 -1.03
C GLY A 106 13.41 -4.32 -1.55
N SER A 107 12.28 -4.48 -2.27
CA SER A 107 11.90 -5.74 -2.89
C SER A 107 12.78 -6.11 -4.08
N GLU A 108 12.78 -7.41 -4.38
CA GLU A 108 13.26 -7.99 -5.64
C GLU A 108 12.14 -8.12 -6.68
N VAL A 109 10.89 -7.86 -6.29
CA VAL A 109 9.74 -7.86 -7.19
C VAL A 109 9.81 -6.67 -8.14
N ALA A 110 9.52 -6.88 -9.41
CA ALA A 110 9.56 -5.82 -10.40
C ALA A 110 8.35 -4.89 -10.25
N THR A 111 8.61 -3.63 -9.83
CA THR A 111 7.60 -2.58 -9.69
C THR A 111 8.04 -1.26 -10.34
N PRO A 112 8.44 -1.28 -11.64
CA PRO A 112 9.08 -0.12 -12.28
C PRO A 112 8.20 1.12 -12.35
N HIS A 113 6.88 0.97 -12.38
CA HIS A 113 5.96 2.11 -12.46
C HIS A 113 5.82 2.82 -11.11
N LEU A 114 5.66 2.05 -10.01
CA LEU A 114 5.67 2.59 -8.66
C LEU A 114 7.04 3.12 -8.27
N ASP A 115 8.13 2.45 -8.67
CA ASP A 115 9.50 2.91 -8.47
C ASP A 115 9.75 4.25 -9.19
N SER A 116 9.17 4.43 -10.39
CA SER A 116 9.22 5.71 -11.11
C SER A 116 8.44 6.81 -10.41
N LEU A 117 7.25 6.53 -9.86
CA LEU A 117 6.51 7.51 -9.05
C LEU A 117 7.31 7.92 -7.81
N ALA A 118 7.96 6.95 -7.15
CA ALA A 118 8.82 7.18 -5.99
C ALA A 118 10.06 8.02 -6.32
N ALA A 119 10.71 7.74 -7.47
CA ALA A 119 11.89 8.46 -7.92
C ALA A 119 11.60 9.92 -8.31
N ASN A 120 10.39 10.21 -8.80
CA ASN A 120 9.94 11.54 -9.22
C ASN A 120 8.96 12.20 -8.23
N GLY A 121 8.81 11.62 -7.06
CA GLY A 121 7.98 12.07 -5.95
C GLY A 121 8.69 11.89 -4.62
N VAL A 122 7.94 11.59 -3.57
CA VAL A 122 8.48 11.36 -2.23
C VAL A 122 7.95 10.05 -1.64
N ARG A 123 8.79 9.40 -0.80
CA ARG A 123 8.45 8.18 -0.05
C ARG A 123 8.43 8.48 1.43
N PHE A 124 7.39 8.02 2.12
CA PHE A 124 7.30 8.11 3.57
C PHE A 124 7.79 6.81 4.20
N THR A 125 8.76 6.91 5.10
CA THR A 125 9.35 5.73 5.77
C THR A 125 8.56 5.30 7.01
N GLN A 126 7.66 6.16 7.51
CA GLN A 126 6.87 5.96 8.72
C GLN A 126 5.39 6.32 8.45
N PHE A 127 4.77 5.64 7.49
CA PHE A 127 3.34 5.78 7.23
C PHE A 127 2.57 4.62 7.86
N TYR A 128 1.54 4.98 8.63
CA TYR A 128 0.78 4.04 9.45
C TYR A 128 -0.66 3.88 9.00
N ASN A 129 -1.19 2.69 9.21
CA ASN A 129 -2.58 2.30 8.98
C ASN A 129 -3.23 1.79 10.27
N THR A 130 -4.42 1.19 10.22
CA THR A 130 -5.16 0.66 11.37
C THR A 130 -5.11 -0.86 11.48
N ALA A 131 -4.07 -1.49 10.97
CA ALA A 131 -3.76 -2.93 11.04
C ALA A 131 -4.73 -3.86 10.28
N ARG A 132 -5.80 -3.36 9.67
CA ARG A 132 -6.78 -4.18 8.95
C ARG A 132 -7.49 -3.40 7.84
N CYS A 133 -7.96 -4.11 6.82
CA CYS A 133 -8.50 -3.52 5.60
C CYS A 133 -9.76 -2.64 5.82
N TRP A 134 -10.86 -3.16 6.42
CA TRP A 134 -12.09 -2.35 6.58
C TRP A 134 -11.92 -1.12 7.49
N PRO A 135 -11.21 -1.19 8.65
CA PRO A 135 -11.01 -0.02 9.47
C PRO A 135 -10.09 0.99 8.79
N THR A 136 -9.03 0.55 8.10
CA THR A 136 -8.13 1.45 7.37
C THR A 136 -8.85 2.18 6.23
N ARG A 137 -9.69 1.48 5.45
CA ARG A 137 -10.45 2.10 4.35
C ARG A 137 -11.46 3.12 4.87
N ALA A 138 -12.08 2.86 6.01
CA ALA A 138 -12.95 3.82 6.69
C ALA A 138 -12.15 5.04 7.18
N ALA A 139 -10.99 4.83 7.81
CA ALA A 139 -10.09 5.90 8.26
C ALA A 139 -9.58 6.76 7.09
N LEU A 140 -9.16 6.11 5.99
CA LEU A 140 -8.72 6.76 4.76
C LEU A 140 -9.74 7.72 4.18
N LEU A 141 -11.01 7.29 4.13
CA LEU A 141 -12.06 8.06 3.43
C LEU A 141 -12.80 9.05 4.35
N THR A 142 -12.64 8.97 5.68
CA THR A 142 -13.31 9.88 6.62
C THR A 142 -12.34 10.82 7.36
N GLY A 143 -11.08 10.43 7.54
CA GLY A 143 -10.09 11.13 8.37
C GLY A 143 -10.29 10.92 9.88
N TYR A 144 -11.10 9.94 10.29
CA TYR A 144 -11.32 9.55 11.67
C TYR A 144 -10.70 8.18 11.98
N TYR A 145 -10.36 7.93 13.24
CA TYR A 145 -10.13 6.55 13.66
C TYR A 145 -11.42 5.74 13.51
N PRO A 146 -11.33 4.48 13.04
CA PRO A 146 -12.52 3.68 12.75
C PRO A 146 -13.41 3.46 13.97
N GLN A 147 -12.85 3.45 15.17
CA GLN A 147 -13.58 3.32 16.43
C GLN A 147 -14.46 4.54 16.71
N GLN A 148 -14.03 5.74 16.34
CA GLN A 148 -14.82 6.97 16.50
C GLN A 148 -16.13 6.95 15.69
N ILE A 149 -16.12 6.21 14.59
CA ILE A 149 -17.20 6.17 13.61
C ILE A 149 -17.89 4.80 13.53
N HIS A 150 -17.73 3.94 14.53
CA HIS A 150 -18.31 2.60 14.63
C HIS A 150 -17.86 1.62 13.52
N ARG A 151 -16.69 1.84 12.91
CA ARG A 151 -16.13 0.94 11.89
C ARG A 151 -15.07 -0.02 12.43
N ASP A 152 -14.83 0.00 13.74
CA ASP A 152 -14.10 -1.03 14.48
C ASP A 152 -14.56 -1.06 15.95
N ALA A 153 -14.21 -2.14 16.67
CA ALA A 153 -14.70 -2.37 18.02
C ALA A 153 -13.99 -1.51 19.07
N LEU A 154 -14.76 -1.11 20.09
CA LEU A 154 -14.27 -0.54 21.35
C LEU A 154 -14.59 -1.50 22.52
N PRO A 155 -13.82 -1.52 23.61
CA PRO A 155 -13.97 -2.49 24.70
C PRO A 155 -15.36 -2.53 25.34
N LYS A 156 -15.99 -1.37 25.52
CA LYS A 156 -17.28 -1.24 26.21
C LYS A 156 -18.49 -1.09 25.28
N LEU A 157 -18.26 -1.05 23.96
CA LEU A 157 -19.33 -0.84 22.99
C LEU A 157 -19.50 -2.07 22.10
N PRO A 158 -20.59 -2.85 22.26
CA PRO A 158 -20.85 -4.00 21.43
C PRO A 158 -21.19 -3.59 19.99
N GLY A 159 -20.70 -4.35 19.01
CA GLY A 159 -21.12 -4.27 17.62
C GLY A 159 -20.31 -3.34 16.72
N GLY A 160 -19.19 -2.79 17.19
CA GLY A 160 -18.33 -1.88 16.40
C GLY A 160 -17.55 -2.54 15.25
N SER A 161 -17.38 -3.86 15.25
CA SER A 161 -16.69 -4.57 14.16
C SER A 161 -17.53 -4.52 12.87
N GLN A 162 -17.00 -3.88 11.80
CA GLN A 162 -17.70 -3.68 10.53
C GLN A 162 -19.11 -3.05 10.67
N GLY A 163 -19.32 -2.23 11.70
CA GLY A 163 -20.57 -1.50 11.92
C GLY A 163 -20.87 -0.47 10.82
N THR A 164 -21.96 0.26 10.96
CA THR A 164 -22.31 1.37 10.07
C THR A 164 -21.76 2.67 10.67
N ARG A 165 -21.06 3.47 9.85
CA ARG A 165 -20.53 4.77 10.30
C ARG A 165 -21.66 5.73 10.65
N GLN A 166 -21.33 6.71 11.48
CA GLN A 166 -22.23 7.78 11.83
C GLN A 166 -22.51 8.70 10.62
N PRO A 167 -23.74 9.19 10.41
CA PRO A 167 -24.09 10.02 9.26
C PRO A 167 -23.29 11.33 9.13
N TRP A 168 -22.80 11.87 10.27
CA TRP A 168 -21.94 13.05 10.29
C TRP A 168 -20.52 12.76 9.78
N ALA A 169 -20.06 11.51 9.82
CA ALA A 169 -18.75 11.10 9.34
C ALA A 169 -18.76 10.95 7.80
N LYS A 170 -18.86 12.10 7.13
CA LYS A 170 -18.89 12.17 5.67
C LYS A 170 -17.62 11.61 5.06
N LEU A 171 -17.78 10.88 3.95
CA LEU A 171 -16.67 10.35 3.16
C LEU A 171 -16.04 11.46 2.29
N LEU A 172 -14.80 11.27 1.93
CA LEU A 172 -14.03 12.22 1.13
C LEU A 172 -14.74 12.67 -0.17
N PRO A 173 -15.35 11.79 -1.00
CA PRO A 173 -16.09 12.22 -2.19
C PRO A 173 -17.27 13.14 -1.87
N GLU A 174 -18.01 12.90 -0.75
CA GLU A 174 -19.08 13.79 -0.32
C GLU A 174 -18.55 15.19 0.05
N LEU A 175 -17.36 15.25 0.70
CA LEU A 175 -16.74 16.52 1.10
C LEU A 175 -16.21 17.29 -0.10
N LEU A 176 -15.60 16.60 -1.07
CA LEU A 176 -15.01 17.20 -2.26
C LEU A 176 -16.03 17.74 -3.26
N LYS A 177 -17.29 17.25 -3.19
CA LYS A 177 -18.37 17.70 -4.07
C LYS A 177 -18.61 19.21 -3.99
N SER A 178 -18.46 19.82 -2.80
CA SER A 178 -18.63 21.27 -2.61
C SER A 178 -17.57 22.09 -3.35
N ALA A 179 -16.43 21.50 -3.69
CA ALA A 179 -15.36 22.11 -4.48
C ALA A 179 -15.43 21.75 -5.97
N GLY A 180 -16.50 21.12 -6.43
CA GLY A 180 -16.72 20.76 -7.82
C GLY A 180 -15.97 19.54 -8.30
N TYR A 181 -15.46 18.69 -7.40
CA TYR A 181 -14.85 17.41 -7.79
C TYR A 181 -15.90 16.41 -8.24
N HIS A 182 -15.61 15.73 -9.35
CA HIS A 182 -16.27 14.50 -9.77
C HIS A 182 -15.51 13.29 -9.22
N SER A 183 -16.22 12.34 -8.62
CA SER A 183 -15.58 11.25 -7.87
C SER A 183 -15.89 9.89 -8.48
N TYR A 184 -14.86 9.02 -8.62
CA TYR A 184 -14.95 7.71 -9.25
C TYR A 184 -14.28 6.64 -8.39
N HIS A 185 -14.86 5.43 -8.36
CA HIS A 185 -14.35 4.30 -7.59
C HIS A 185 -14.15 3.08 -8.49
N SER A 186 -12.99 2.42 -8.38
CA SER A 186 -12.67 1.22 -9.15
C SER A 186 -11.91 0.22 -8.29
N GLY A 187 -12.57 -0.84 -7.80
CA GLY A 187 -11.94 -1.91 -7.04
C GLY A 187 -12.69 -2.31 -5.76
N LYS A 188 -11.95 -2.70 -4.70
CA LYS A 188 -12.50 -3.17 -3.43
C LYS A 188 -13.08 -2.04 -2.59
N TRP A 189 -14.38 -2.09 -2.26
CA TRP A 189 -15.01 -1.10 -1.41
C TRP A 189 -14.69 -1.30 0.09
N HIS A 190 -15.22 -2.32 0.69
CA HIS A 190 -15.03 -2.71 2.10
C HIS A 190 -15.30 -1.59 3.14
N VAL A 191 -16.11 -0.61 2.75
CA VAL A 191 -16.69 0.41 3.62
C VAL A 191 -18.19 0.12 3.72
N ASP A 192 -18.90 0.75 4.66
CA ASP A 192 -20.33 0.57 4.80
C ASP A 192 -21.13 1.36 3.74
N GLY A 193 -22.31 0.85 3.43
CA GLY A 193 -23.24 1.45 2.47
C GLY A 193 -22.87 1.25 1.01
N PRO A 194 -23.80 1.61 0.09
CA PRO A 194 -23.55 1.60 -1.34
C PRO A 194 -22.51 2.64 -1.77
N VAL A 195 -21.77 2.36 -2.83
CA VAL A 195 -20.67 3.24 -3.28
C VAL A 195 -21.21 4.56 -3.81
N LEU A 196 -22.23 4.53 -4.66
CA LEU A 196 -22.80 5.76 -5.24
C LEU A 196 -23.44 6.65 -4.17
N ALA A 197 -24.14 6.04 -3.20
CA ALA A 197 -24.72 6.78 -2.06
C ALA A 197 -23.65 7.44 -1.17
N SER A 198 -22.39 7.04 -1.31
CA SER A 198 -21.23 7.57 -0.61
C SER A 198 -20.53 8.71 -1.36
N GLY A 199 -21.15 9.23 -2.43
CA GLY A 199 -20.70 10.42 -3.15
C GLY A 199 -19.90 10.16 -4.41
N PHE A 200 -19.72 8.90 -4.81
CA PHE A 200 -19.14 8.55 -6.11
C PHE A 200 -20.20 8.58 -7.22
N GLU A 201 -19.78 8.93 -8.44
CA GLU A 201 -20.67 9.04 -9.61
C GLU A 201 -20.67 7.76 -10.46
N LYS A 202 -19.55 7.06 -10.48
CA LYS A 202 -19.37 5.74 -11.11
C LYS A 202 -18.58 4.83 -10.21
N SER A 203 -18.91 3.54 -10.24
CA SER A 203 -18.20 2.56 -9.43
C SER A 203 -18.10 1.19 -10.10
N LEU A 204 -16.94 0.56 -9.99
CA LEU A 204 -16.77 -0.88 -10.03
C LEU A 204 -16.42 -1.34 -8.62
N ASN A 205 -17.33 -2.06 -7.95
CA ASN A 205 -17.05 -2.68 -6.65
C ASN A 205 -16.70 -4.15 -6.86
N VAL A 206 -15.42 -4.47 -6.80
CA VAL A 206 -14.91 -5.83 -6.95
C VAL A 206 -15.12 -6.60 -5.63
N ARG A 207 -15.64 -7.82 -5.73
CA ARG A 207 -15.98 -8.66 -4.59
C ARG A 207 -14.75 -8.97 -3.71
N ASN A 208 -14.89 -8.71 -2.42
CA ASN A 208 -13.80 -8.76 -1.43
C ASN A 208 -13.26 -10.16 -1.10
N ASP A 209 -14.06 -11.22 -1.27
CA ASP A 209 -13.72 -12.60 -0.90
C ASP A 209 -13.65 -13.53 -2.13
N GLY A 210 -13.63 -12.91 -3.30
CA GLY A 210 -13.82 -13.58 -4.56
C GLY A 210 -12.56 -14.18 -5.15
N ASN A 211 -12.82 -14.96 -6.15
CA ASN A 211 -11.86 -15.47 -7.09
C ASN A 211 -11.47 -14.34 -8.06
N PHE A 212 -10.17 -14.13 -8.27
CA PHE A 212 -9.68 -13.09 -9.20
C PHE A 212 -10.03 -13.35 -10.67
N PHE A 213 -10.45 -14.56 -11.00
CA PHE A 213 -10.75 -15.00 -12.36
C PHE A 213 -12.26 -15.02 -12.68
N THR A 214 -13.09 -14.31 -11.90
CA THR A 214 -14.52 -14.18 -12.19
C THR A 214 -15.04 -12.82 -11.76
N ALA A 215 -15.95 -12.25 -12.56
CA ALA A 215 -16.70 -11.05 -12.21
C ALA A 215 -17.93 -11.36 -11.32
N ALA A 216 -18.18 -12.64 -10.99
CA ALA A 216 -19.33 -13.05 -10.21
C ALA A 216 -19.33 -12.38 -8.82
N GLY A 217 -20.39 -11.63 -8.55
CA GLY A 217 -20.56 -10.88 -7.31
C GLY A 217 -19.99 -9.47 -7.31
N ASN A 218 -19.37 -9.01 -8.40
CA ASN A 218 -19.02 -7.62 -8.58
C ASN A 218 -20.28 -6.76 -8.79
N LEU A 219 -20.15 -5.47 -8.48
CA LEU A 219 -21.20 -4.48 -8.75
C LEU A 219 -20.62 -3.37 -9.65
N ILE A 220 -21.38 -2.98 -10.68
CA ILE A 220 -21.13 -1.75 -11.43
C ILE A 220 -22.25 -0.77 -11.08
N ASP A 221 -21.89 0.43 -10.62
CA ASP A 221 -22.82 1.46 -10.18
C ASP A 221 -23.86 0.92 -9.19
N ASP A 222 -23.39 0.12 -8.21
CA ASP A 222 -24.16 -0.59 -7.19
C ASP A 222 -25.16 -1.65 -7.74
N GLN A 223 -25.09 -2.00 -9.03
CA GLN A 223 -25.90 -3.05 -9.65
C GLN A 223 -25.08 -4.32 -9.87
N PRO A 224 -25.64 -5.52 -9.62
CA PRO A 224 -24.94 -6.77 -9.84
C PRO A 224 -24.49 -6.95 -11.28
N VAL A 225 -23.23 -7.33 -11.47
CA VAL A 225 -22.70 -7.74 -12.77
C VAL A 225 -23.20 -9.14 -13.12
N THR A 226 -23.70 -9.31 -14.34
CA THR A 226 -23.94 -10.65 -14.90
C THR A 226 -22.64 -11.12 -15.57
N PRO A 227 -21.95 -12.14 -15.03
CA PRO A 227 -20.73 -12.65 -15.64
C PRO A 227 -20.98 -13.14 -17.07
N ALA A 228 -19.97 -13.01 -17.93
CA ALA A 228 -20.00 -13.63 -19.24
C ALA A 228 -20.06 -15.18 -19.11
N GLN A 229 -20.62 -15.86 -20.10
CA GLN A 229 -20.63 -17.34 -20.13
C GLN A 229 -19.20 -17.92 -20.20
N ASP A 230 -18.31 -17.21 -20.90
CA ASP A 230 -16.89 -17.49 -20.95
C ASP A 230 -16.12 -16.33 -20.30
N GLU A 231 -15.58 -16.57 -19.11
CA GLU A 231 -14.73 -15.64 -18.38
C GLU A 231 -13.23 -15.94 -18.62
N SER A 232 -12.90 -16.74 -19.64
CA SER A 232 -11.50 -16.98 -20.02
C SER A 232 -10.85 -15.64 -20.39
N GLY A 233 -9.84 -15.24 -19.64
CA GLY A 233 -9.19 -13.92 -19.80
C GLY A 233 -9.67 -12.84 -18.82
N TYR A 234 -10.72 -13.07 -18.03
CA TYR A 234 -11.05 -12.15 -16.95
C TYR A 234 -10.02 -12.27 -15.82
N TYR A 235 -9.54 -11.12 -15.35
CA TYR A 235 -8.73 -11.01 -14.15
C TYR A 235 -8.99 -9.69 -13.44
N SER A 236 -9.43 -9.74 -12.18
CA SER A 236 -9.96 -8.59 -11.45
C SER A 236 -9.00 -7.41 -11.32
N THR A 237 -7.68 -7.67 -11.27
CA THR A 237 -6.66 -6.61 -11.24
C THR A 237 -6.62 -5.80 -12.54
N ILE A 238 -6.83 -6.48 -13.70
CA ILE A 238 -6.93 -5.83 -15.01
C ILE A 238 -8.24 -5.05 -15.10
N ASP A 239 -9.37 -5.68 -14.74
CA ASP A 239 -10.71 -5.09 -14.78
C ASP A 239 -10.80 -3.81 -13.93
N THR A 240 -10.15 -3.80 -12.75
CA THR A 240 -10.05 -2.62 -11.89
C THR A 240 -9.46 -1.41 -12.63
N ILE A 241 -8.40 -1.63 -13.42
CA ILE A 241 -7.75 -0.54 -14.16
C ILE A 241 -8.48 -0.21 -15.46
N ASP A 242 -9.08 -1.18 -16.13
CA ASP A 242 -9.90 -0.92 -17.30
C ASP A 242 -11.06 0.02 -16.94
N HIS A 243 -11.77 -0.25 -15.85
CA HIS A 243 -12.81 0.63 -15.33
C HIS A 243 -12.27 1.99 -14.87
N ALA A 244 -11.09 2.04 -14.22
CA ALA A 244 -10.48 3.31 -13.83
C ALA A 244 -10.14 4.19 -15.05
N ILE A 245 -9.65 3.60 -16.13
CA ILE A 245 -9.39 4.28 -17.40
C ILE A 245 -10.70 4.72 -18.06
N GLU A 246 -11.75 3.90 -18.02
CA GLU A 246 -13.07 4.29 -18.51
C GLU A 246 -13.62 5.50 -17.77
N CYS A 247 -13.51 5.54 -16.43
CA CYS A 247 -13.91 6.70 -15.62
C CYS A 247 -13.11 7.95 -15.98
N LEU A 248 -11.78 7.84 -16.15
CA LEU A 248 -10.93 8.94 -16.60
C LEU A 248 -11.37 9.46 -17.98
N ASN A 249 -11.59 8.57 -18.94
CA ASN A 249 -12.06 8.93 -20.27
C ASN A 249 -13.46 9.54 -20.27
N HIS A 250 -14.34 9.10 -19.37
CA HIS A 250 -15.65 9.72 -19.17
C HIS A 250 -15.48 11.15 -18.64
N HIS A 251 -14.65 11.33 -17.59
CA HIS A 251 -14.40 12.62 -16.97
C HIS A 251 -13.85 13.64 -17.98
N THR A 252 -12.81 13.26 -18.74
CA THR A 252 -12.16 14.17 -19.72
C THR A 252 -13.07 14.58 -20.87
N ARG A 253 -14.07 13.74 -21.22
CA ARG A 253 -15.08 14.10 -22.24
C ARG A 253 -16.22 14.95 -21.71
N SER A 254 -16.64 14.73 -20.45
CA SER A 254 -17.88 15.30 -19.92
C SER A 254 -17.66 16.41 -18.91
N HIS A 255 -16.46 16.48 -18.28
CA HIS A 255 -16.14 17.35 -17.15
C HIS A 255 -14.72 17.89 -17.21
N SER A 256 -14.17 18.15 -18.40
CA SER A 256 -12.77 18.53 -18.64
C SER A 256 -12.29 19.75 -17.83
N ASP A 257 -13.21 20.65 -17.47
CA ASP A 257 -12.91 21.90 -16.75
C ASP A 257 -12.98 21.74 -15.22
N ALA A 258 -13.41 20.56 -14.72
CA ALA A 258 -13.55 20.25 -13.31
C ALA A 258 -12.42 19.33 -12.83
N PRO A 259 -12.02 19.40 -11.55
CA PRO A 259 -11.09 18.43 -11.00
C PRO A 259 -11.81 17.10 -10.70
N PHE A 260 -11.03 15.99 -10.67
CA PHE A 260 -11.57 14.68 -10.26
C PHE A 260 -10.86 14.12 -9.03
N PHE A 261 -11.60 13.29 -8.32
CA PHE A 261 -11.09 12.36 -7.31
C PHE A 261 -11.32 10.93 -7.79
N GLN A 262 -10.25 10.14 -7.89
CA GLN A 262 -10.36 8.74 -8.25
C GLN A 262 -9.76 7.85 -7.16
N TYR A 263 -10.56 6.93 -6.63
CA TYR A 263 -10.16 5.93 -5.65
C TYR A 263 -10.05 4.57 -6.33
N VAL A 264 -8.82 4.03 -6.36
CA VAL A 264 -8.46 2.78 -7.07
C VAL A 264 -7.92 1.76 -6.05
N PRO A 265 -8.81 1.15 -5.24
CA PRO A 265 -8.42 0.15 -4.25
C PRO A 265 -8.39 -1.25 -4.86
N PHE A 266 -7.20 -1.80 -5.04
CA PHE A 266 -7.02 -3.18 -5.47
C PHE A 266 -7.46 -4.20 -4.39
N ILE A 267 -7.71 -5.45 -4.83
CA ILE A 267 -7.71 -6.61 -3.94
C ILE A 267 -6.29 -7.20 -3.85
N ALA A 268 -5.49 -7.09 -4.91
CA ALA A 268 -4.12 -7.60 -4.94
C ALA A 268 -3.22 -6.90 -3.90
N PRO A 269 -2.29 -7.63 -3.27
CA PRO A 269 -2.03 -9.06 -3.37
C PRO A 269 -2.72 -9.92 -2.28
N HIS A 270 -3.90 -9.52 -1.76
CA HIS A 270 -4.67 -10.29 -0.77
C HIS A 270 -4.99 -11.72 -1.26
N PHE A 271 -5.08 -12.66 -0.33
CA PHE A 271 -5.49 -14.04 -0.66
C PHE A 271 -6.98 -14.12 -1.12
N PRO A 272 -7.37 -15.15 -1.89
CA PRO A 272 -6.54 -16.27 -2.35
C PRO A 272 -5.44 -15.78 -3.31
N LEU A 273 -4.24 -16.38 -3.18
CA LEU A 273 -3.13 -16.08 -4.07
C LEU A 273 -3.47 -16.61 -5.47
N HIS A 274 -3.92 -15.72 -6.32
CA HIS A 274 -4.33 -15.98 -7.69
C HIS A 274 -3.53 -15.09 -8.64
N ALA A 275 -2.85 -15.66 -9.63
CA ALA A 275 -2.12 -14.91 -10.64
C ALA A 275 -2.15 -15.62 -11.99
N LEU A 276 -1.95 -14.86 -13.05
CA LEU A 276 -1.87 -15.40 -14.41
C LEU A 276 -0.64 -16.31 -14.54
N PRO A 277 -0.75 -17.44 -15.26
CA PRO A 277 0.36 -18.41 -15.38
C PRO A 277 1.67 -17.79 -15.89
N GLU A 278 1.59 -16.87 -16.84
CA GLU A 278 2.74 -16.15 -17.39
C GLU A 278 3.40 -15.22 -16.37
N ASP A 279 2.65 -14.68 -15.43
CA ASP A 279 3.18 -13.84 -14.37
C ASP A 279 3.87 -14.69 -13.31
N ILE A 280 3.28 -15.84 -12.93
CA ILE A 280 3.90 -16.80 -12.01
C ILE A 280 5.23 -17.32 -12.58
N ALA A 281 5.27 -17.59 -13.88
CA ALA A 281 6.46 -18.12 -14.56
C ALA A 281 7.69 -17.20 -14.42
N ARG A 282 7.48 -15.88 -14.26
CA ARG A 282 8.57 -14.90 -14.05
C ARG A 282 9.27 -15.04 -12.71
N TYR A 283 8.59 -15.62 -11.71
CA TYR A 283 9.06 -15.75 -10.33
C TYR A 283 9.24 -17.20 -9.89
N ARG A 284 9.01 -18.16 -10.79
CA ARG A 284 9.20 -19.58 -10.51
C ARG A 284 10.62 -19.83 -9.98
N ASP A 285 10.70 -20.64 -8.94
CA ASP A 285 11.94 -21.09 -8.29
C ASP A 285 12.82 -19.98 -7.68
N ARG A 286 12.39 -18.72 -7.74
CA ARG A 286 13.16 -17.59 -7.22
C ARG A 286 13.29 -17.59 -5.69
N TYR A 287 12.36 -18.22 -4.99
CA TYR A 287 12.25 -18.14 -3.53
C TYR A 287 12.67 -19.41 -2.81
N LEU A 288 13.39 -20.31 -3.48
CA LEU A 288 13.91 -21.56 -2.89
C LEU A 288 15.00 -21.33 -1.84
N GLU A 289 15.65 -20.17 -1.84
CA GLU A 289 16.59 -19.77 -0.78
C GLU A 289 15.87 -19.43 0.56
N GLY A 290 14.54 -19.29 0.53
CA GLY A 290 13.69 -19.10 1.68
C GLY A 290 13.61 -17.68 2.23
N TRP A 291 12.72 -17.54 3.22
CA TRP A 291 12.45 -16.25 3.82
C TRP A 291 13.58 -15.68 4.67
N ASP A 292 14.43 -16.52 5.31
CA ASP A 292 15.56 -16.02 6.10
C ASP A 292 16.54 -15.23 5.21
N THR A 293 16.92 -15.81 4.06
CA THR A 293 17.79 -15.17 3.06
C THR A 293 17.09 -13.94 2.45
N LEU A 294 15.84 -14.08 2.06
CA LEU A 294 15.07 -12.98 1.45
C LEU A 294 14.95 -11.78 2.38
N ARG A 295 14.67 -12.00 3.68
CA ARG A 295 14.60 -10.93 4.70
C ARG A 295 15.93 -10.19 4.81
N GLN A 296 17.04 -10.89 4.85
CA GLN A 296 18.37 -10.27 4.89
C GLN A 296 18.66 -9.44 3.62
N GLN A 297 18.34 -9.99 2.44
CA GLN A 297 18.54 -9.29 1.17
C GLN A 297 17.67 -8.02 1.07
N ARG A 298 16.40 -8.10 1.45
CA ARG A 298 15.49 -6.94 1.47
C ARG A 298 15.94 -5.91 2.49
N PHE A 299 16.31 -6.33 3.69
CA PHE A 299 16.83 -5.44 4.73
C PHE A 299 18.09 -4.70 4.30
N GLN A 300 19.05 -5.40 3.67
CA GLN A 300 20.25 -4.74 3.16
C GLN A 300 19.91 -3.67 2.12
N ARG A 301 19.05 -3.97 1.16
CA ARG A 301 18.59 -2.97 0.17
C ARG A 301 17.86 -1.79 0.83
N GLN A 302 17.04 -2.02 1.85
CA GLN A 302 16.40 -0.94 2.61
C GLN A 302 17.39 -0.01 3.29
N ARG A 303 18.47 -0.55 3.84
CA ARG A 303 19.58 0.24 4.40
C ARG A 303 20.30 1.04 3.33
N ASP A 304 20.60 0.43 2.19
CA ASP A 304 21.26 1.09 1.07
C ASP A 304 20.40 2.22 0.48
N LEU A 305 19.09 2.06 0.50
CA LEU A 305 18.11 3.08 0.11
C LEU A 305 17.85 4.15 1.18
N GLY A 306 18.42 4.01 2.39
CA GLY A 306 18.20 4.94 3.50
C GLY A 306 16.81 4.87 4.15
N LEU A 307 16.02 3.84 3.86
CA LEU A 307 14.63 3.71 4.33
C LEU A 307 14.53 3.43 5.82
N VAL A 308 15.50 2.72 6.37
CA VAL A 308 15.49 2.24 7.75
C VAL A 308 16.85 2.42 8.43
N GLN A 309 16.81 2.85 9.71
CA GLN A 309 17.97 2.95 10.60
C GLN A 309 17.66 2.10 11.84
N THR A 310 17.47 0.82 11.63
CA THR A 310 17.14 -0.16 12.68
C THR A 310 17.87 -1.46 12.40
N THR A 311 17.65 -2.47 13.20
CA THR A 311 18.13 -3.84 12.96
C THR A 311 17.02 -4.68 12.31
N LEU A 312 17.38 -5.81 11.72
CA LEU A 312 16.37 -6.76 11.25
C LEU A 312 15.72 -7.47 12.44
N SER A 313 14.39 -7.46 12.53
CA SER A 313 13.68 -8.22 13.57
C SER A 313 14.00 -9.71 13.49
N PRO A 314 14.08 -10.45 14.61
CA PRO A 314 14.19 -11.90 14.58
C PRO A 314 12.95 -12.54 13.97
N LEU A 315 13.10 -13.76 13.46
CA LEU A 315 11.97 -14.58 13.04
C LEU A 315 11.22 -15.06 14.30
N GLU A 316 9.95 -14.70 14.43
CA GLU A 316 9.15 -15.03 15.62
C GLU A 316 8.53 -16.44 15.48
N ARG A 317 9.31 -17.47 15.79
CA ARG A 317 8.98 -18.91 15.58
C ARG A 317 7.66 -19.33 16.20
N GLU A 318 7.23 -18.70 17.29
CA GLU A 318 5.99 -19.03 18.01
C GLU A 318 4.77 -18.26 17.51
N VAL A 319 4.95 -17.30 16.60
CA VAL A 319 3.87 -16.48 16.07
C VAL A 319 3.32 -17.10 14.79
N GLY A 320 2.14 -17.67 14.89
CA GLY A 320 1.40 -18.20 13.76
C GLY A 320 0.34 -17.23 13.23
N PRO A 321 -0.59 -17.73 12.41
CA PRO A 321 -1.74 -16.97 11.95
C PRO A 321 -2.56 -16.40 13.11
N PRO A 322 -3.18 -15.21 12.94
CA PRO A 322 -3.99 -14.59 14.00
C PRO A 322 -5.26 -15.40 14.33
N TYR A 323 -5.67 -16.27 13.42
CA TYR A 323 -6.83 -17.13 13.56
C TYR A 323 -6.48 -18.60 13.35
N ALA A 324 -7.08 -19.49 14.14
CA ALA A 324 -6.88 -20.93 14.03
C ALA A 324 -7.90 -21.53 13.04
N PHE A 325 -7.41 -22.07 11.93
CA PHE A 325 -8.20 -22.80 10.94
C PHE A 325 -7.61 -24.20 10.70
N PRO A 326 -7.72 -25.15 11.66
CA PRO A 326 -7.08 -26.46 11.56
C PRO A 326 -7.52 -27.25 10.33
N GLU A 327 -8.77 -27.11 9.91
CA GLU A 327 -9.27 -27.77 8.70
C GLU A 327 -8.65 -27.20 7.41
N ALA A 328 -8.21 -25.92 7.41
CA ALA A 328 -7.50 -25.36 6.28
C ALA A 328 -6.13 -26.02 6.10
N LEU A 329 -5.38 -26.24 7.19
CA LEU A 329 -4.09 -26.93 7.13
C LEU A 329 -4.22 -28.34 6.55
N LYS A 330 -5.27 -29.09 6.95
CA LYS A 330 -5.53 -30.43 6.40
C LYS A 330 -5.82 -30.38 4.89
N LYS A 331 -6.59 -29.39 4.43
CA LYS A 331 -6.95 -29.24 3.01
C LYS A 331 -5.76 -28.82 2.15
N LEU A 332 -4.86 -28.00 2.69
CA LEU A 332 -3.68 -27.49 1.97
C LEU A 332 -2.55 -28.52 1.90
N GLY A 333 -2.60 -29.56 2.74
CA GLY A 333 -1.67 -30.68 2.71
C GLY A 333 -0.35 -30.45 3.44
N PRO A 334 0.60 -31.39 3.34
CA PRO A 334 1.81 -31.43 4.16
C PRO A 334 2.84 -30.32 3.83
N GLY A 335 2.72 -29.66 2.67
CA GLY A 335 3.53 -28.50 2.30
C GLY A 335 3.19 -27.24 3.10
N GLU A 336 1.98 -27.15 3.70
CA GLU A 336 1.59 -25.98 4.47
C GLU A 336 2.08 -26.04 5.91
N ILE A 337 2.53 -24.89 6.42
CA ILE A 337 3.01 -24.72 7.79
C ILE A 337 2.41 -23.48 8.42
N ASN A 338 2.11 -23.54 9.71
CA ASN A 338 1.46 -22.45 10.45
C ASN A 338 2.41 -21.70 11.40
N ARG A 339 3.71 -21.82 11.20
CA ARG A 339 4.76 -21.14 11.98
C ARG A 339 5.90 -20.74 11.04
N PRO A 340 6.56 -19.63 11.29
CA PRO A 340 7.73 -19.20 10.53
C PRO A 340 8.97 -19.93 11.07
N LEU A 341 9.08 -21.22 10.80
CA LEU A 341 10.26 -22.00 11.18
C LEU A 341 11.48 -21.55 10.36
N PRO A 342 12.71 -21.73 10.84
CA PRO A 342 13.91 -21.56 10.04
C PRO A 342 13.82 -22.37 8.75
N TRP A 343 14.17 -21.77 7.61
CA TRP A 343 14.01 -22.41 6.30
C TRP A 343 14.68 -23.78 6.20
N THR A 344 15.84 -23.93 6.85
CA THR A 344 16.61 -25.19 6.88
C THR A 344 15.97 -26.29 7.71
N GLU A 345 14.97 -26.00 8.53
CA GLU A 345 14.21 -27.01 9.30
C GLU A 345 13.02 -27.57 8.49
N LEU A 346 12.70 -26.98 7.33
CA LEU A 346 11.61 -27.41 6.46
C LEU A 346 12.01 -28.61 5.60
N THR A 347 11.05 -29.49 5.33
CA THR A 347 11.22 -30.54 4.31
C THR A 347 11.28 -29.90 2.91
N ALA A 348 11.85 -30.61 1.94
CA ALA A 348 11.89 -30.14 0.55
C ALA A 348 10.49 -29.84 -0.02
N GLU A 349 9.48 -30.64 0.34
CA GLU A 349 8.08 -30.42 -0.05
C GLU A 349 7.55 -29.10 0.53
N GLN A 350 7.81 -28.83 1.81
CA GLN A 350 7.42 -27.58 2.46
C GLN A 350 8.12 -26.38 1.81
N GLN A 351 9.45 -26.48 1.59
CA GLN A 351 10.22 -25.41 0.93
C GLN A 351 9.65 -25.09 -0.45
N GLN A 352 9.40 -26.12 -1.28
CA GLN A 352 8.85 -25.92 -2.62
C GLN A 352 7.44 -25.31 -2.57
N PHE A 353 6.57 -25.79 -1.67
CA PHE A 353 5.21 -25.25 -1.53
C PHE A 353 5.22 -23.80 -1.08
N GLN A 354 6.01 -23.46 -0.06
CA GLN A 354 6.12 -22.09 0.44
C GLN A 354 6.73 -21.15 -0.61
N ALA A 355 7.81 -21.58 -1.30
CA ALA A 355 8.42 -20.81 -2.37
C ALA A 355 7.44 -20.54 -3.52
N THR A 356 6.58 -21.51 -3.86
CA THR A 356 5.52 -21.36 -4.85
C THR A 356 4.50 -20.29 -4.43
N LYS A 357 4.08 -20.26 -3.17
CA LYS A 357 3.18 -19.22 -2.66
C LYS A 357 3.78 -17.82 -2.80
N MET A 358 5.06 -17.67 -2.45
CA MET A 358 5.74 -16.38 -2.61
C MET A 358 5.88 -15.97 -4.08
N ALA A 359 6.13 -16.93 -4.98
CA ALA A 359 6.18 -16.65 -6.42
C ALA A 359 4.84 -16.13 -6.96
N ILE A 360 3.71 -16.67 -6.47
CA ILE A 360 2.37 -16.20 -6.85
C ILE A 360 2.12 -14.80 -6.27
N HIS A 361 2.48 -14.55 -4.99
CA HIS A 361 2.37 -13.24 -4.37
C HIS A 361 3.16 -12.17 -5.15
N ALA A 362 4.41 -12.48 -5.50
CA ALA A 362 5.26 -11.60 -6.31
C ALA A 362 4.65 -11.33 -7.70
N ALA A 363 4.06 -12.35 -8.32
CA ALA A 363 3.37 -12.22 -9.61
C ALA A 363 2.14 -11.29 -9.51
N MET A 364 1.39 -11.35 -8.40
CA MET A 364 0.25 -10.44 -8.15
C MET A 364 0.71 -8.99 -7.98
N VAL A 365 1.82 -8.75 -7.26
CA VAL A 365 2.40 -7.42 -7.08
C VAL A 365 2.91 -6.86 -8.41
N ASP A 366 3.67 -7.64 -9.19
CA ASP A 366 4.17 -7.27 -10.53
C ASP A 366 3.00 -6.94 -11.49
N ARG A 367 1.95 -7.77 -11.50
CA ARG A 367 0.77 -7.49 -12.33
C ARG A 367 0.09 -6.19 -11.91
N MET A 368 -0.08 -5.95 -10.62
CA MET A 368 -0.64 -4.69 -10.12
C MET A 368 0.17 -3.48 -10.57
N ASP A 369 1.50 -3.54 -10.49
CA ASP A 369 2.37 -2.46 -10.97
C ASP A 369 2.24 -2.21 -12.48
N ARG A 370 2.17 -3.27 -13.29
CA ARG A 370 1.97 -3.14 -14.75
C ARG A 370 0.62 -2.50 -15.07
N GLU A 371 -0.42 -2.87 -14.36
CA GLU A 371 -1.74 -2.26 -14.54
C GLU A 371 -1.75 -0.80 -14.10
N ILE A 372 -1.09 -0.46 -12.99
CA ILE A 372 -0.85 0.94 -12.60
C ILE A 372 -0.13 1.68 -13.73
N GLY A 373 0.88 1.06 -14.36
CA GLY A 373 1.58 1.64 -15.51
C GLY A 373 0.65 2.00 -16.67
N ARG A 374 -0.35 1.16 -16.98
CA ARG A 374 -1.38 1.45 -18.00
C ARG A 374 -2.22 2.68 -17.59
N TYR A 375 -2.60 2.76 -16.32
CA TYR A 375 -3.37 3.88 -15.79
C TYR A 375 -2.56 5.20 -15.84
N LEU A 376 -1.28 5.17 -15.43
CA LEU A 376 -0.39 6.33 -15.54
C LEU A 376 -0.22 6.80 -16.99
N GLN A 377 -0.15 5.86 -17.93
CA GLN A 377 -0.11 6.20 -19.37
C GLN A 377 -1.41 6.85 -19.82
N ALA A 378 -2.58 6.40 -19.33
CA ALA A 378 -3.86 7.03 -19.64
C ALA A 378 -3.93 8.47 -19.10
N LEU A 379 -3.44 8.73 -17.88
CA LEU A 379 -3.34 10.10 -17.32
C LEU A 379 -2.44 11.02 -18.18
N ARG A 380 -1.32 10.49 -18.69
CA ARG A 380 -0.45 11.25 -19.61
C ARG A 380 -1.13 11.54 -20.95
N SER A 381 -1.78 10.54 -21.53
CA SER A 381 -2.51 10.67 -22.80
C SER A 381 -3.69 11.65 -22.70
N ALA A 382 -4.28 11.78 -21.51
CA ALA A 382 -5.32 12.76 -21.21
C ALA A 382 -4.78 14.15 -20.83
N GLU A 383 -3.45 14.34 -20.81
CA GLU A 383 -2.74 15.61 -20.46
C GLU A 383 -3.08 16.13 -19.04
N VAL A 384 -3.43 15.22 -18.13
CA VAL A 384 -3.78 15.55 -16.73
C VAL A 384 -2.74 15.07 -15.71
N PHE A 385 -1.75 14.28 -16.12
CA PHE A 385 -0.76 13.66 -15.23
C PHE A 385 -0.05 14.68 -14.34
N ASP A 386 0.44 15.78 -14.91
CA ASP A 386 1.20 16.79 -14.17
C ASP A 386 0.34 17.60 -13.18
N LYS A 387 -0.97 17.61 -13.40
CA LYS A 387 -1.97 18.27 -12.54
C LYS A 387 -2.58 17.31 -11.50
N THR A 388 -2.10 16.07 -11.43
CA THR A 388 -2.69 15.01 -10.60
C THR A 388 -1.76 14.67 -9.43
N LEU A 389 -2.28 14.79 -8.21
CA LEU A 389 -1.67 14.19 -7.02
C LEU A 389 -2.00 12.70 -7.02
N ILE A 390 -0.98 11.86 -7.08
CA ILE A 390 -1.08 10.41 -6.99
C ILE A 390 -0.52 9.95 -5.66
N LEU A 391 -1.35 9.29 -4.85
CA LEU A 391 -0.98 8.67 -3.58
C LEU A 391 -1.10 7.15 -3.73
N PHE A 392 -0.02 6.42 -3.49
CA PHE A 392 -0.03 4.96 -3.41
C PHE A 392 0.26 4.53 -1.98
N ALA A 393 -0.58 3.63 -1.43
CA ALA A 393 -0.40 3.05 -0.09
C ALA A 393 -0.90 1.60 -0.01
N SER A 394 -0.69 0.94 1.13
CA SER A 394 -1.32 -0.34 1.50
C SER A 394 -2.19 -0.18 2.74
N ASP A 395 -3.30 -0.92 2.80
CA ASP A 395 -4.27 -0.79 3.89
C ASP A 395 -3.87 -1.50 5.20
N ASN A 396 -2.94 -2.43 5.13
CA ASN A 396 -2.26 -3.06 6.28
C ASN A 396 -0.99 -3.77 5.81
N GLY A 397 -0.18 -4.24 6.76
CA GLY A 397 0.96 -5.10 6.44
C GLY A 397 0.53 -6.45 5.86
N ALA A 398 1.49 -7.19 5.30
CA ALA A 398 1.25 -8.51 4.73
C ALA A 398 0.64 -9.48 5.75
N SER A 399 -0.20 -10.39 5.26
CA SER A 399 -1.02 -11.29 6.06
C SER A 399 -0.34 -12.61 6.35
N ALA A 400 -0.34 -13.02 7.63
CA ALA A 400 0.05 -14.36 8.06
C ALA A 400 -1.12 -15.36 8.07
N GLU A 401 -2.30 -14.95 7.65
CA GLU A 401 -3.50 -15.80 7.67
C GLU A 401 -3.31 -17.05 6.82
N ILE A 402 -3.86 -18.18 7.30
CA ILE A 402 -3.95 -19.45 6.57
C ILE A 402 -5.40 -19.91 6.69
N MET A 403 -6.14 -19.89 5.58
CA MET A 403 -7.54 -20.29 5.57
C MET A 403 -7.94 -20.86 4.21
N VAL A 404 -9.06 -21.57 4.18
CA VAL A 404 -9.76 -21.95 2.95
C VAL A 404 -11.24 -21.62 3.16
N ARG A 405 -11.75 -20.69 2.39
CA ARG A 405 -13.17 -20.27 2.46
C ARG A 405 -14.10 -21.22 1.71
N ALA A 406 -15.40 -20.95 1.79
CA ALA A 406 -16.42 -21.63 0.98
C ALA A 406 -16.08 -21.49 -0.52
N GLY A 407 -16.19 -22.59 -1.26
CA GLY A 407 -15.67 -22.70 -2.64
C GLY A 407 -14.45 -23.62 -2.69
N GLY A 408 -13.76 -23.75 -1.56
CA GLY A 408 -12.77 -24.79 -1.37
C GLY A 408 -11.40 -24.51 -1.97
N HIS A 409 -10.56 -25.50 -1.88
CA HIS A 409 -9.26 -25.63 -2.50
C HIS A 409 -9.21 -27.00 -3.18
N ASP A 410 -8.90 -27.00 -4.45
CA ASP A 410 -8.64 -28.23 -5.20
C ASP A 410 -7.13 -28.49 -5.20
N PRO A 411 -6.64 -29.48 -4.46
CA PRO A 411 -5.20 -29.76 -4.38
C PRO A 411 -4.61 -30.26 -5.70
N ALA A 412 -5.44 -30.66 -6.67
CA ALA A 412 -5.00 -31.06 -8.01
C ALA A 412 -4.92 -29.87 -8.97
N ALA A 413 -5.49 -28.71 -8.61
CA ALA A 413 -5.43 -27.52 -9.44
C ALA A 413 -4.01 -26.90 -9.42
N PRO A 414 -3.55 -26.31 -10.53
CA PRO A 414 -2.31 -25.56 -10.53
C PRO A 414 -2.32 -24.46 -9.45
N PRO A 415 -1.26 -24.33 -8.64
CA PRO A 415 -1.15 -23.26 -7.66
C PRO A 415 -1.31 -21.88 -8.31
N GLY A 416 -2.10 -21.00 -7.70
CA GLY A 416 -2.39 -19.67 -8.23
C GLY A 416 -3.54 -19.61 -9.24
N SER A 417 -4.13 -20.75 -9.62
CA SER A 417 -5.29 -20.82 -10.52
C SER A 417 -6.61 -20.57 -9.79
N ALA A 418 -7.69 -20.37 -10.56
CA ALA A 418 -9.04 -20.12 -10.08
C ALA A 418 -9.60 -21.14 -9.07
N LYS A 419 -9.12 -22.39 -9.08
CA LYS A 419 -9.54 -23.48 -8.20
C LYS A 419 -8.60 -23.70 -7.03
N SER A 420 -7.43 -23.04 -6.97
CA SER A 420 -6.55 -23.07 -5.82
C SER A 420 -6.99 -22.03 -4.77
N TYR A 421 -6.77 -22.29 -3.50
CA TYR A 421 -6.98 -21.31 -2.44
C TYR A 421 -5.77 -21.31 -1.52
N LEU A 422 -4.84 -20.43 -1.76
CA LEU A 422 -3.58 -20.30 -1.05
C LEU A 422 -3.52 -18.95 -0.35
N CYS A 423 -2.85 -18.92 0.81
CA CYS A 423 -2.52 -17.71 1.56
C CYS A 423 -1.01 -17.62 1.71
N LEU A 424 -0.45 -16.41 1.88
CA LEU A 424 0.99 -16.22 2.00
C LEU A 424 1.56 -16.97 3.22
N GLY A 425 0.87 -16.88 4.36
CA GLY A 425 1.26 -17.53 5.60
C GLY A 425 2.39 -16.81 6.35
N PRO A 426 2.72 -17.25 7.59
CA PRO A 426 3.59 -16.49 8.50
C PRO A 426 5.04 -16.38 8.04
N GLY A 427 5.56 -17.35 7.28
CA GLY A 427 6.94 -17.34 6.82
C GLY A 427 7.23 -16.19 5.84
N PHE A 428 6.59 -16.20 4.67
CA PHE A 428 6.82 -15.17 3.68
C PHE A 428 6.13 -13.84 3.97
N SER A 429 5.08 -13.80 4.81
CA SER A 429 4.59 -12.50 5.28
C SER A 429 5.60 -11.79 6.19
N SER A 430 6.46 -12.53 6.93
CA SER A 430 7.57 -11.93 7.66
C SER A 430 8.62 -11.33 6.72
N ALA A 431 8.82 -11.92 5.54
CA ALA A 431 9.69 -11.36 4.51
C ALA A 431 9.06 -10.11 3.86
N ALA A 432 7.75 -10.14 3.57
CA ALA A 432 7.01 -9.01 3.02
C ALA A 432 6.99 -7.80 3.97
N ASN A 433 6.96 -8.01 5.29
CA ASN A 433 6.97 -6.97 6.31
C ASN A 433 8.39 -6.55 6.77
N THR A 434 9.45 -7.07 6.15
CA THR A 434 10.84 -6.73 6.52
C THR A 434 11.03 -5.20 6.60
N PRO A 435 11.71 -4.66 7.65
CA PRO A 435 12.45 -5.35 8.70
C PRO A 435 11.63 -5.59 9.97
N PHE A 436 10.34 -5.31 9.94
CA PHE A 436 9.46 -5.23 11.10
C PHE A 436 8.95 -6.61 11.53
N ARG A 437 8.55 -6.71 12.80
CA ARG A 437 7.93 -7.90 13.36
C ARG A 437 6.41 -7.84 13.25
N ARG A 438 5.75 -9.02 13.33
CA ARG A 438 4.31 -9.19 13.22
C ARG A 438 3.76 -8.91 11.82
N HIS A 439 2.45 -8.96 11.71
CA HIS A 439 1.71 -9.02 10.46
C HIS A 439 0.37 -8.26 10.59
N LYS A 440 -0.39 -8.17 9.52
CA LYS A 440 -1.81 -7.77 9.52
C LYS A 440 -2.53 -8.25 10.77
N THR A 441 -3.39 -7.47 11.36
CA THR A 441 -4.15 -7.65 12.61
C THR A 441 -3.39 -7.17 13.85
N TRP A 442 -2.06 -7.35 13.93
CA TRP A 442 -1.26 -6.80 15.01
C TRP A 442 -0.95 -5.31 14.78
N VAL A 443 -0.84 -4.56 15.89
CA VAL A 443 -0.47 -3.14 15.87
C VAL A 443 1.01 -2.90 16.17
N HIS A 444 1.83 -3.95 16.06
CA HIS A 444 3.28 -3.85 15.93
C HIS A 444 3.64 -3.33 14.53
N GLU A 445 4.88 -2.85 14.37
CA GLU A 445 5.29 -2.15 13.14
C GLU A 445 4.98 -2.93 11.86
N GLY A 446 5.16 -4.27 11.84
CA GLY A 446 4.89 -5.07 10.63
C GLY A 446 3.41 -5.17 10.25
N GLY A 447 2.48 -4.92 11.19
CA GLY A 447 1.05 -4.87 10.89
C GLY A 447 0.55 -3.49 10.44
N ILE A 448 1.19 -2.41 10.93
CA ILE A 448 0.69 -1.05 10.75
C ILE A 448 1.57 -0.14 9.89
N SER A 449 2.85 -0.43 9.72
CA SER A 449 3.77 0.39 8.91
C SER A 449 3.82 -0.15 7.48
N THR A 450 3.39 0.66 6.51
CA THR A 450 3.30 0.29 5.09
C THR A 450 3.85 1.39 4.19
N PRO A 451 4.13 1.12 2.90
CA PRO A 451 4.57 2.14 1.97
C PRO A 451 3.54 3.27 1.81
N LEU A 452 4.03 4.51 1.68
CA LEU A 452 3.31 5.63 1.09
C LEU A 452 4.23 6.32 0.08
N ILE A 453 3.77 6.39 -1.17
CA ILE A 453 4.38 7.19 -2.23
C ILE A 453 3.44 8.34 -2.54
N ALA A 454 3.96 9.57 -2.58
CA ALA A 454 3.23 10.73 -3.06
C ALA A 454 3.96 11.32 -4.28
N HIS A 455 3.24 11.44 -5.39
CA HIS A 455 3.75 11.97 -6.65
C HIS A 455 2.80 13.06 -7.19
N TRP A 456 3.34 14.25 -7.45
CA TRP A 456 2.58 15.36 -8.01
C TRP A 456 3.53 16.37 -8.65
N PRO A 457 3.78 16.32 -9.97
CA PRO A 457 4.70 17.25 -10.63
C PRO A 457 4.34 18.72 -10.43
N GLY A 458 3.05 19.05 -10.37
CA GLY A 458 2.56 20.42 -10.15
C GLY A 458 2.73 20.97 -8.73
N GLY A 459 3.10 20.15 -7.73
CA GLY A 459 3.13 20.59 -6.32
C GLY A 459 4.25 20.02 -5.47
N ILE A 460 4.86 18.90 -5.87
CA ILE A 460 6.01 18.28 -5.18
C ILE A 460 7.28 18.61 -5.93
N THR A 461 8.12 19.43 -5.31
CA THR A 461 9.40 19.88 -5.90
C THR A 461 10.57 18.97 -5.51
N SER A 462 10.45 18.24 -4.40
CA SER A 462 11.45 17.27 -3.94
C SER A 462 11.26 15.95 -4.70
N GLN A 463 12.27 15.55 -5.49
CA GLN A 463 12.24 14.29 -6.24
C GLN A 463 13.09 13.21 -5.57
N GLY A 464 12.55 12.00 -5.46
CA GLY A 464 13.23 10.84 -4.87
C GLY A 464 13.49 10.94 -3.37
N ALA A 465 12.99 11.99 -2.72
CA ALA A 465 13.29 12.27 -1.33
C ALA A 465 12.53 11.32 -0.36
N LEU A 466 13.15 11.06 0.78
CA LEU A 466 12.55 10.36 1.90
C LEU A 466 11.92 11.35 2.89
N ARG A 467 10.84 10.92 3.53
CA ARG A 467 10.16 11.61 4.62
C ARG A 467 10.11 10.68 5.83
N HIS A 468 10.78 11.08 6.90
CA HIS A 468 10.87 10.29 8.13
C HIS A 468 9.81 10.68 9.15
N THR A 469 9.05 11.70 8.87
CA THR A 469 7.94 12.17 9.71
C THR A 469 6.88 11.08 9.86
N PRO A 470 6.48 10.71 11.09
CA PRO A 470 5.38 9.79 11.32
C PRO A 470 4.05 10.35 10.82
N THR A 471 3.42 9.64 9.89
CA THR A 471 2.14 9.97 9.27
C THR A 471 1.17 8.80 9.37
N HIS A 472 -0.11 9.04 9.19
CA HIS A 472 -1.14 8.02 9.35
C HIS A 472 -2.23 8.14 8.28
N MET A 473 -2.93 7.07 8.01
CA MET A 473 -4.05 7.02 7.03
C MET A 473 -5.09 8.12 7.27
N ILE A 474 -5.35 8.49 8.56
CA ILE A 474 -6.28 9.58 8.91
C ILE A 474 -5.83 10.97 8.42
N ASP A 475 -4.55 11.13 8.09
CA ASP A 475 -3.96 12.41 7.65
C ASP A 475 -4.28 12.73 6.20
N LEU A 476 -4.66 11.73 5.40
CA LEU A 476 -4.89 11.94 3.97
C LEU A 476 -6.13 12.79 3.70
N VAL A 477 -7.20 12.66 4.50
CA VAL A 477 -8.40 13.51 4.33
C VAL A 477 -8.10 14.99 4.58
N PRO A 478 -7.54 15.43 5.74
CA PRO A 478 -7.22 16.84 5.93
C PRO A 478 -6.20 17.36 4.91
N THR A 479 -5.26 16.53 4.44
CA THR A 479 -4.32 16.89 3.37
C THR A 479 -5.03 17.20 2.05
N ILE A 480 -5.94 16.33 1.65
CA ILE A 480 -6.69 16.50 0.41
C ILE A 480 -7.65 17.68 0.51
N LEU A 481 -8.31 17.87 1.65
CA LEU A 481 -9.20 19.02 1.87
C LEU A 481 -8.44 20.36 1.80
N GLU A 482 -7.22 20.43 2.35
CA GLU A 482 -6.36 21.61 2.24
C GLU A 482 -6.01 21.89 0.78
N LEU A 483 -5.60 20.89 0.01
CA LEU A 483 -5.25 21.04 -1.41
C LEU A 483 -6.46 21.40 -2.29
N ALA A 484 -7.64 20.90 -1.91
CA ALA A 484 -8.90 21.18 -2.60
C ALA A 484 -9.54 22.51 -2.17
N ASP A 485 -8.98 23.20 -1.17
CA ASP A 485 -9.55 24.42 -0.55
C ASP A 485 -10.98 24.17 -0.04
N VAL A 486 -11.17 23.05 0.68
CA VAL A 486 -12.46 22.64 1.25
C VAL A 486 -12.43 22.75 2.76
N THR A 487 -13.34 23.55 3.30
CA THR A 487 -13.66 23.56 4.73
C THR A 487 -14.82 22.58 4.97
N PRO A 488 -14.59 21.47 5.72
CA PRO A 488 -15.66 20.54 6.01
C PRO A 488 -16.73 21.17 6.90
N PRO A 489 -18.00 20.68 6.85
CA PRO A 489 -19.08 21.18 7.69
C PRO A 489 -18.71 21.09 9.18
N ALA A 490 -18.95 22.16 9.94
CA ALA A 490 -18.78 22.18 11.39
C ALA A 490 -19.94 21.55 12.14
N GLU A 491 -21.12 21.44 11.48
CA GLU A 491 -22.34 20.90 12.06
C GLU A 491 -23.02 19.91 11.11
N PHE A 492 -23.71 18.95 11.69
CA PHE A 492 -24.59 18.01 11.00
C PHE A 492 -25.90 17.88 11.78
N GLU A 493 -27.03 18.17 11.12
CA GLU A 493 -28.37 18.16 11.75
C GLU A 493 -28.46 18.98 13.07
N GLY A 494 -27.77 20.14 13.08
CA GLY A 494 -27.75 21.04 14.23
C GLY A 494 -26.86 20.56 15.40
N GLN A 495 -26.05 19.52 15.20
CA GLN A 495 -25.08 19.03 16.18
C GLN A 495 -23.65 19.26 15.68
N PRO A 496 -22.70 19.63 16.56
CA PRO A 496 -21.31 19.79 16.19
C PRO A 496 -20.73 18.49 15.60
N VAL A 497 -20.03 18.59 14.47
CA VAL A 497 -19.25 17.48 13.92
C VAL A 497 -17.93 17.39 14.68
N PRO A 498 -17.56 16.22 15.21
CA PRO A 498 -16.30 16.03 15.92
C PRO A 498 -15.09 16.42 15.06
N ALA A 499 -14.09 17.06 15.66
CA ALA A 499 -12.85 17.40 14.95
C ALA A 499 -12.13 16.13 14.46
N ARG A 500 -11.61 16.18 13.22
CA ARG A 500 -10.78 15.09 12.69
C ARG A 500 -9.44 15.05 13.41
N PRO A 501 -9.00 13.87 13.89
CA PRO A 501 -7.70 13.73 14.58
C PRO A 501 -6.51 13.80 13.60
N GLY A 502 -6.74 13.50 12.32
CA GLY A 502 -5.73 13.59 11.27
C GLY A 502 -5.22 15.02 11.07
N LYS A 503 -4.00 15.14 10.62
CA LYS A 503 -3.32 16.42 10.33
C LYS A 503 -2.90 16.46 8.87
N SER A 504 -2.96 17.64 8.25
CA SER A 504 -2.45 17.79 6.88
C SER A 504 -0.94 17.55 6.81
N ILE A 505 -0.53 16.80 5.80
CA ILE A 505 0.88 16.50 5.48
C ILE A 505 1.38 17.24 4.24
N VAL A 506 0.68 18.27 3.76
CA VAL A 506 1.06 19.06 2.57
C VAL A 506 2.47 19.59 2.69
N LYS A 507 2.88 20.10 3.85
CA LYS A 507 4.24 20.58 4.08
C LYS A 507 5.28 19.46 3.94
N ALA A 508 4.93 18.26 4.38
CA ALA A 508 5.81 17.10 4.29
C ALA A 508 6.05 16.63 2.83
N PHE A 509 5.28 17.08 1.87
CA PHE A 509 5.56 16.79 0.46
C PHE A 509 6.87 17.43 -0.03
N ASN A 510 7.25 18.57 0.51
CA ASN A 510 8.45 19.30 0.07
C ASN A 510 9.56 19.33 1.12
N GLU A 511 9.26 19.11 2.40
CA GLU A 511 10.21 19.21 3.50
C GLU A 511 10.01 18.02 4.46
N ASP A 512 11.08 17.50 5.08
CA ASP A 512 10.96 16.48 6.15
C ASP A 512 10.71 17.19 7.49
N VAL A 513 9.47 17.64 7.69
CA VAL A 513 9.04 18.41 8.86
C VAL A 513 8.19 17.58 9.79
N GLY A 514 8.34 17.79 11.10
CA GLY A 514 7.48 17.18 12.12
C GLY A 514 6.02 17.63 11.96
N ILE A 515 5.10 16.70 12.23
CA ILE A 515 3.67 17.00 12.33
C ILE A 515 3.33 17.22 13.79
N ASP A 516 2.73 18.37 14.09
CA ASP A 516 2.30 18.71 15.44
C ASP A 516 1.08 17.86 15.84
N ARG A 517 1.37 16.80 16.62
CA ARG A 517 0.37 15.89 17.18
C ARG A 517 0.83 15.34 18.53
N ASP A 518 -0.11 15.17 19.44
CA ASP A 518 0.16 14.64 20.77
C ASP A 518 0.52 13.15 20.71
N SER A 519 -0.21 12.37 19.90
CA SER A 519 -0.02 10.92 19.81
C SER A 519 -0.62 10.34 18.54
N LEU A 520 -0.20 9.10 18.22
CA LEU A 520 -0.93 8.17 17.35
C LEU A 520 -1.43 7.01 18.23
N TRP A 521 -2.63 6.52 17.93
CA TRP A 521 -3.33 5.54 18.75
C TRP A 521 -3.83 4.37 17.90
N TRP A 522 -3.82 3.16 18.46
CA TRP A 522 -4.31 1.95 17.79
C TRP A 522 -5.05 1.04 18.77
N LEU A 523 -6.10 0.42 18.26
CA LEU A 523 -6.81 -0.70 18.84
C LEU A 523 -7.44 -1.52 17.72
N HIS A 524 -7.12 -2.82 17.64
CA HIS A 524 -7.75 -3.75 16.72
C HIS A 524 -7.76 -5.16 17.31
N GLU A 525 -8.96 -5.75 17.47
CA GLU A 525 -9.15 -7.11 18.01
C GLU A 525 -8.36 -7.39 19.32
N GLY A 526 -8.25 -6.39 20.20
CA GLY A 526 -7.51 -6.48 21.47
C GLY A 526 -6.01 -6.20 21.37
N ASN A 527 -5.43 -6.12 20.17
CA ASN A 527 -4.10 -5.56 19.98
C ASN A 527 -4.18 -4.04 20.14
N ARG A 528 -3.27 -3.44 20.92
CA ARG A 528 -3.34 -2.03 21.30
C ARG A 528 -1.99 -1.36 21.28
N ALA A 529 -1.93 -0.09 20.89
CA ALA A 529 -0.71 0.70 20.92
C ALA A 529 -0.99 2.20 21.03
N VAL A 530 0.01 2.93 21.53
CA VAL A 530 0.10 4.38 21.42
C VAL A 530 1.53 4.77 21.11
N ARG A 531 1.69 5.79 20.28
CA ARG A 531 2.98 6.40 19.99
C ARG A 531 2.95 7.87 20.37
N VAL A 532 3.91 8.29 21.19
CA VAL A 532 4.13 9.69 21.59
C VAL A 532 5.57 10.05 21.25
N GLY A 533 5.75 10.89 20.24
CA GLY A 533 7.07 11.17 19.68
C GLY A 533 7.72 9.88 19.14
N ASN A 534 8.88 9.53 19.68
CA ASN A 534 9.59 8.29 19.33
C ASN A 534 9.29 7.11 20.27
N TRP A 535 8.52 7.32 21.32
CA TRP A 535 8.14 6.24 22.23
C TRP A 535 6.88 5.54 21.74
N LYS A 536 6.93 4.22 21.68
CA LYS A 536 5.79 3.37 21.35
C LYS A 536 5.54 2.38 22.48
N LEU A 537 4.32 2.40 23.01
CA LEU A 537 3.79 1.39 23.91
C LEU A 537 2.86 0.49 23.09
N VAL A 538 3.11 -0.81 23.06
CA VAL A 538 2.35 -1.77 22.25
C VAL A 538 2.09 -3.05 23.02
N ALA A 539 0.95 -3.71 22.77
CA ALA A 539 0.67 -5.03 23.29
C ALA A 539 -0.15 -5.83 22.29
N ALA A 540 0.19 -7.09 22.09
CA ALA A 540 -0.70 -8.03 21.46
C ALA A 540 -1.91 -8.32 22.36
N LYS A 541 -2.96 -8.90 21.80
CA LYS A 541 -4.13 -9.31 22.56
C LYS A 541 -3.73 -10.22 23.73
N ASP A 542 -4.27 -9.93 24.92
CA ASP A 542 -4.07 -10.69 26.16
C ASP A 542 -2.60 -10.80 26.64
N THR A 543 -1.72 -9.87 26.15
CA THR A 543 -0.34 -9.77 26.62
C THR A 543 -0.08 -8.47 27.40
N PRO A 544 0.97 -8.43 28.26
CA PRO A 544 1.40 -7.19 28.89
C PRO A 544 1.89 -6.16 27.86
N TRP A 545 2.03 -4.92 28.32
CA TRP A 545 2.62 -3.86 27.51
C TRP A 545 4.11 -4.09 27.25
N GLU A 546 4.55 -3.79 26.04
CA GLU A 546 5.92 -3.70 25.58
C GLU A 546 6.22 -2.23 25.26
N LEU A 547 7.41 -1.72 25.63
CA LEU A 547 7.83 -0.34 25.43
C LEU A 547 9.06 -0.27 24.52
N TYR A 548 9.02 0.58 23.50
CA TYR A 548 10.10 0.73 22.52
C TYR A 548 10.46 2.20 22.27
N ASP A 549 11.75 2.50 22.11
CA ASP A 549 12.27 3.75 21.56
C ASP A 549 12.50 3.59 20.05
N LEU A 550 11.57 4.09 19.26
CA LEU A 550 11.59 3.98 17.80
C LEU A 550 12.69 4.84 17.14
N THR A 551 13.43 5.65 17.88
CA THR A 551 14.58 6.39 17.33
C THR A 551 15.58 5.44 16.70
N ASN A 552 15.85 4.31 17.39
CA ASN A 552 16.84 3.32 16.98
C ASN A 552 16.27 1.91 16.84
N ASP A 553 15.06 1.65 17.35
CA ASP A 553 14.48 0.31 17.41
C ASP A 553 13.06 0.26 16.84
N ARG A 554 12.91 0.62 15.57
CA ARG A 554 11.63 0.41 14.84
C ARG A 554 11.31 -1.06 14.59
N ALA A 555 12.27 -1.96 14.79
CA ALA A 555 12.04 -3.41 14.70
C ALA A 555 11.47 -4.02 15.98
N GLU A 556 11.26 -3.21 17.03
CA GLU A 556 10.61 -3.58 18.31
C GLU A 556 11.27 -4.80 18.97
N GLN A 557 12.61 -4.76 19.13
CA GLN A 557 13.39 -5.88 19.66
C GLN A 557 13.79 -5.72 21.12
N GLN A 558 14.06 -4.49 21.56
CA GLN A 558 14.48 -4.19 22.92
C GLN A 558 13.30 -3.65 23.73
N ASN A 559 12.59 -4.54 24.41
CA ASN A 559 11.46 -4.17 25.26
C ASN A 559 11.97 -3.51 26.57
N LEU A 560 11.77 -2.20 26.70
CA LEU A 560 12.20 -1.38 27.84
C LEU A 560 11.14 -1.30 28.97
N ALA A 561 10.04 -2.05 28.88
CA ALA A 561 8.93 -1.94 29.84
C ALA A 561 9.32 -2.23 31.29
N ALA A 562 10.22 -3.20 31.51
CA ALA A 562 10.72 -3.53 32.84
C ALA A 562 11.70 -2.49 33.39
N GLU A 563 12.46 -1.82 32.50
CA GLU A 563 13.47 -0.83 32.84
C GLU A 563 12.85 0.55 33.09
N LEU A 564 11.75 0.89 32.40
CA LEU A 564 11.10 2.20 32.42
C LEU A 564 9.61 2.11 32.79
N PRO A 565 9.24 1.57 33.97
CA PRO A 565 7.83 1.34 34.32
C PRO A 565 7.04 2.64 34.49
N ASP A 566 7.68 3.76 34.84
CA ASP A 566 7.02 5.07 34.90
C ASP A 566 6.60 5.54 33.51
N ARG A 567 7.45 5.33 32.50
CA ARG A 567 7.14 5.67 31.10
C ARG A 567 6.02 4.79 30.56
N VAL A 568 5.98 3.51 30.92
CA VAL A 568 4.85 2.63 30.59
C VAL A 568 3.54 3.20 31.12
N ARG A 569 3.50 3.59 32.43
CA ARG A 569 2.28 4.15 33.05
C ARG A 569 1.83 5.46 32.40
N GLU A 570 2.78 6.33 32.06
CA GLU A 570 2.50 7.59 31.37
C GLU A 570 1.82 7.33 30.00
N LEU A 571 2.40 6.48 29.18
CA LEU A 571 1.88 6.19 27.83
C LEU A 571 0.58 5.39 27.90
N GLU A 572 0.41 4.49 28.86
CA GLU A 572 -0.85 3.79 29.10
C GLU A 572 -1.98 4.76 29.44
N GLN A 573 -1.72 5.79 30.25
CA GLN A 573 -2.69 6.84 30.54
C GLN A 573 -3.06 7.63 29.28
N VAL A 574 -2.11 7.92 28.39
CA VAL A 574 -2.39 8.57 27.11
C VAL A 574 -3.30 7.67 26.26
N TRP A 575 -2.97 6.37 26.14
CA TRP A 575 -3.79 5.41 25.39
C TRP A 575 -5.21 5.29 25.97
N GLN A 576 -5.35 5.17 27.30
CA GLN A 576 -6.63 5.04 27.97
C GLN A 576 -7.49 6.30 27.82
N LYS A 577 -6.91 7.49 28.01
CA LYS A 577 -7.61 8.77 27.84
C LYS A 577 -8.18 8.90 26.42
N GLN A 578 -7.42 8.49 25.39
CA GLN A 578 -7.88 8.53 24.02
C GLN A 578 -9.01 7.50 23.78
N THR A 579 -8.88 6.31 24.36
CA THR A 579 -9.91 5.26 24.30
C THR A 579 -11.21 5.72 24.95
N ASP A 580 -11.14 6.30 26.17
CA ASP A 580 -12.31 6.84 26.88
C ASP A 580 -13.00 7.96 26.07
N SER A 581 -12.21 8.81 25.41
CA SER A 581 -12.75 9.86 24.53
C SER A 581 -13.53 9.26 23.34
N PHE A 582 -13.01 8.18 22.73
CA PHE A 582 -13.70 7.51 21.64
C PHE A 582 -14.95 6.75 22.11
N GLU A 583 -14.91 6.13 23.30
CA GLU A 583 -16.09 5.49 23.91
C GLU A 583 -17.18 6.52 24.22
N GLN A 584 -16.83 7.70 24.74
CA GLN A 584 -17.77 8.78 24.99
C GLN A 584 -18.42 9.28 23.70
N LEU A 585 -17.60 9.54 22.66
CA LEU A 585 -18.11 9.98 21.37
C LEU A 585 -19.06 8.94 20.75
N ALA A 586 -18.67 7.67 20.78
CA ALA A 586 -19.46 6.59 20.22
C ALA A 586 -20.76 6.33 21.02
N ALA A 587 -20.77 6.59 22.33
CA ALA A 587 -21.97 6.48 23.16
C ALA A 587 -22.99 7.59 22.88
N LEU A 588 -22.53 8.80 22.53
CA LEU A 588 -23.42 9.92 22.17
C LEU A 588 -24.12 9.69 20.83
N THR A 589 -23.48 8.94 19.95
CA THR A 589 -23.97 8.66 18.60
C THR A 589 -24.42 7.20 18.52
N GLN A 590 -25.69 6.92 18.84
CA GLN A 590 -26.23 5.56 18.75
C GLN A 590 -26.11 5.01 17.31
N PRO A 591 -25.70 3.73 17.12
CA PRO A 591 -25.67 3.14 15.79
C PRO A 591 -27.06 3.19 15.17
N VAL A 592 -27.18 3.70 13.95
CA VAL A 592 -28.40 3.63 13.16
C VAL A 592 -28.76 2.15 13.01
N ARG A 593 -29.81 1.69 13.70
CA ARG A 593 -30.33 0.34 13.53
C ARG A 593 -30.90 0.25 12.12
N THR A 594 -30.21 -0.42 11.23
CA THR A 594 -30.77 -0.78 9.93
C THR A 594 -31.94 -1.74 10.16
N PRO A 595 -33.17 -1.41 9.77
CA PRO A 595 -34.27 -2.37 9.87
C PRO A 595 -34.00 -3.51 8.89
N GLY A 596 -33.75 -4.71 9.37
CA GLY A 596 -33.70 -5.92 8.54
C GLY A 596 -32.44 -6.76 8.51
N GLY A 597 -31.41 -6.46 9.30
CA GLY A 597 -30.26 -7.37 9.42
C GLY A 597 -30.64 -8.67 10.11
N LYS A 598 -30.84 -9.74 9.34
CA LYS A 598 -30.96 -11.10 9.88
C LYS A 598 -29.72 -11.39 10.72
N LYS A 599 -29.91 -11.78 11.99
CA LYS A 599 -28.85 -12.33 12.83
C LYS A 599 -28.14 -13.42 12.04
N ALA A 600 -26.87 -13.18 11.68
CA ALA A 600 -25.99 -14.27 11.21
C ALA A 600 -25.90 -15.28 12.35
N GLY A 601 -26.55 -16.41 12.16
CA GLY A 601 -26.54 -17.52 13.10
C GLY A 601 -25.09 -17.99 13.27
N LYS A 602 -24.68 -18.13 14.52
CA LYS A 602 -23.52 -18.91 14.90
C LYS A 602 -23.68 -20.30 14.27
N LYS A 603 -22.80 -20.66 13.35
CA LYS A 603 -22.41 -22.04 13.07
C LYS A 603 -20.90 -22.09 12.75
#